data_e9a9cd0dac76698b08f61de1fe54695e
#
_entry.id   e9a9cd0dac76698b08f61de1fe54695e
#
_cell.length_a   1.000
_cell.length_b   1.000
_cell.length_c   1.000
_cell.angle_alpha   90.00
_cell.angle_beta   90.00
_cell.angle_gamma   90.00
#
_symmetry.space_group_name_H-M   'P 1'
#
loop_
_entity.id
_entity.type
_entity.pdbx_description
1 polymer ?
#
loop_
_entity_poly.entity_id
_entity_poly.type
_entity_poly.pdbx_seq_one_letter_code
_entity_poly.pdbx_strand_id
1 'polypeptide(L)'
;MVETRRFPRNLLAGYERRDAQTRIQQQARFSLMILCTSTWYWSKRSRTLMEDFHHNFHLFFDEFGLQQQRSYGSEPMTVQPQIGSGTLHRLIPRPDLDIVFEDLTFHSDFLMPLTTKTPMVELHYCMQGTRVLHVERNQYEFVPGMCVLQLVDEGSVQFEFTGNQPYQALSIGIPISTFHHYMEDYSGARNTDFSSLLGRKPFRLFQESIDPAADVIIRRLTQSVQSCRMKNLELESSVLELLWSAFQSFLFEPKLLRLSTMDKQKLQRARDILLERMANPPSLIELSRMIGLNDNKLKMGFKELYGTTVFGYLREKRLEKAFLLLQQGDLNVMETSLTVGYSNPSSFSEAFRDKYGVNPGHLRRRSF
;
A
#
# COMPACT_ATOMS: atom_id res chain seq x y z
N MET A 1 -50.31 33.28 70.95
CA MET A 1 -48.97 32.84 71.33
C MET A 1 -48.80 31.41 70.87
N VAL A 2 -48.09 31.23 69.82
CA VAL A 2 -47.73 29.91 69.29
C VAL A 2 -46.22 29.90 69.10
N GLU A 3 -45.57 29.11 69.87
CA GLU A 3 -44.14 28.90 69.94
C GLU A 3 -43.69 28.06 68.71
N THR A 4 -42.88 28.61 67.83
CA THR A 4 -42.25 27.91 66.71
C THR A 4 -40.91 27.31 67.17
N ARG A 5 -40.86 26.01 67.40
CA ARG A 5 -39.61 25.26 67.67
C ARG A 5 -38.75 25.21 66.42
N ARG A 6 -37.53 25.81 66.40
CA ARG A 6 -36.50 25.67 65.40
C ARG A 6 -35.83 24.33 65.50
N PHE A 7 -35.81 23.49 64.46
CA PHE A 7 -34.97 22.31 64.36
C PHE A 7 -33.55 22.73 63.92
N PRO A 8 -32.50 22.08 64.44
CA PRO A 8 -31.12 22.43 64.05
C PRO A 8 -30.76 21.94 62.65
N ARG A 9 -30.26 22.84 61.78
CA ARG A 9 -29.86 22.61 60.38
C ARG A 9 -28.64 21.70 60.15
N ASN A 10 -28.03 21.14 61.17
CA ASN A 10 -26.76 20.41 61.07
C ASN A 10 -26.88 18.89 60.89
N LEU A 11 -28.07 18.31 60.91
CA LEU A 11 -28.24 16.85 60.73
C LEU A 11 -28.51 16.43 59.27
N LEU A 12 -28.99 17.29 58.43
CA LEU A 12 -29.22 17.00 57.00
C LEU A 12 -27.95 17.06 56.16
N ALA A 13 -26.99 17.92 56.48
CA ALA A 13 -25.74 18.06 55.72
C ALA A 13 -24.80 16.85 55.85
N GLY A 14 -24.94 16.04 56.88
CA GLY A 14 -24.15 14.81 57.09
C GLY A 14 -24.69 13.59 56.31
N TYR A 15 -26.00 13.56 56.06
CA TYR A 15 -26.62 12.44 55.32
C TYR A 15 -26.41 12.56 53.81
N GLU A 16 -26.55 13.77 53.28
CA GLU A 16 -26.31 14.02 51.83
C GLU A 16 -24.84 13.82 51.43
N ARG A 17 -23.86 14.14 52.30
CA ARG A 17 -22.43 13.92 52.02
C ARG A 17 -22.05 12.44 52.03
N ARG A 18 -22.66 11.61 52.86
CA ARG A 18 -22.40 10.16 52.87
C ARG A 18 -22.99 9.48 51.64
N ASP A 19 -24.15 9.90 51.19
CA ASP A 19 -24.80 9.32 50.02
C ASP A 19 -24.07 9.70 48.70
N ALA A 20 -23.57 10.94 48.60
CA ALA A 20 -22.75 11.39 47.50
C ALA A 20 -21.39 10.67 47.42
N GLN A 21 -20.74 10.47 48.55
CA GLN A 21 -19.47 9.75 48.60
C GLN A 21 -19.61 8.27 48.26
N THR A 22 -20.73 7.65 48.72
CA THR A 22 -21.05 6.25 48.42
C THR A 22 -21.39 6.09 46.92
N ARG A 23 -22.10 7.02 46.30
CA ARG A 23 -22.38 7.03 44.87
C ARG A 23 -21.11 7.23 44.01
N ILE A 24 -20.22 8.13 44.43
CA ILE A 24 -18.93 8.34 43.73
C ILE A 24 -18.05 7.10 43.86
N GLN A 25 -17.99 6.44 45.00
CA GLN A 25 -17.25 5.19 45.16
C GLN A 25 -17.88 4.02 44.42
N GLN A 26 -19.19 3.92 44.32
CA GLN A 26 -19.87 2.92 43.48
C GLN A 26 -19.66 3.18 42.00
N GLN A 27 -19.73 4.42 41.53
CA GLN A 27 -19.45 4.80 40.14
C GLN A 27 -17.98 4.57 39.77
N ALA A 28 -17.04 4.89 40.67
CA ALA A 28 -15.61 4.60 40.46
C ALA A 28 -15.33 3.08 40.44
N ARG A 29 -15.99 2.28 41.27
CA ARG A 29 -15.89 0.81 41.21
C ARG A 29 -16.51 0.21 39.98
N PHE A 30 -17.64 0.74 39.51
CA PHE A 30 -18.25 0.31 38.23
C PHE A 30 -17.37 0.69 37.04
N SER A 31 -16.81 1.90 37.00
CA SER A 31 -15.87 2.31 35.92
C SER A 31 -14.57 1.50 35.94
N LEU A 32 -14.02 1.21 37.14
CA LEU A 32 -12.84 0.33 37.25
C LEU A 32 -13.14 -1.13 36.86
N MET A 33 -14.36 -1.63 37.19
CA MET A 33 -14.76 -2.99 36.81
C MET A 33 -15.00 -3.13 35.32
N ILE A 34 -15.55 -2.10 34.64
CA ILE A 34 -15.71 -2.06 33.17
C ILE A 34 -14.34 -1.91 32.49
N LEU A 35 -13.44 -1.09 33.05
CA LEU A 35 -12.07 -0.96 32.51
C LEU A 35 -11.25 -2.25 32.73
N CYS A 36 -11.37 -2.94 33.88
CA CYS A 36 -10.69 -4.21 34.10
C CYS A 36 -11.27 -5.36 33.29
N THR A 37 -12.59 -5.43 33.07
CA THR A 37 -13.20 -6.51 32.26
C THR A 37 -12.98 -6.29 30.76
N SER A 38 -13.02 -5.04 30.28
CA SER A 38 -12.71 -4.75 28.88
C SER A 38 -11.23 -4.96 28.55
N THR A 39 -10.31 -4.53 29.40
CA THR A 39 -8.87 -4.80 29.24
C THR A 39 -8.52 -6.27 29.39
N TRP A 40 -9.22 -7.04 30.25
CA TRP A 40 -8.94 -8.48 30.43
C TRP A 40 -9.51 -9.34 29.28
N TYR A 41 -10.67 -8.99 28.72
CA TYR A 41 -11.26 -9.69 27.57
C TYR A 41 -10.50 -9.39 26.28
N TRP A 42 -9.98 -8.18 26.11
CA TRP A 42 -9.07 -7.81 25.02
C TRP A 42 -7.70 -8.50 25.14
N SER A 43 -7.15 -8.60 26.34
CA SER A 43 -5.84 -9.18 26.58
C SER A 43 -5.73 -10.66 26.15
N LYS A 44 -6.79 -11.47 26.29
CA LYS A 44 -6.70 -12.92 26.04
C LYS A 44 -6.93 -13.29 24.58
N ARG A 45 -7.83 -12.60 23.89
CA ARG A 45 -8.12 -12.86 22.46
C ARG A 45 -7.09 -12.18 21.55
N SER A 46 -6.56 -11.05 21.97
CA SER A 46 -5.49 -10.33 21.28
C SER A 46 -4.13 -11.03 21.35
N ARG A 47 -3.79 -11.68 22.47
CA ARG A 47 -2.49 -12.37 22.59
C ARG A 47 -2.34 -13.53 21.61
N THR A 48 -3.36 -14.33 21.40
CA THR A 48 -3.28 -15.48 20.48
C THR A 48 -3.12 -15.01 19.02
N LEU A 49 -3.84 -13.94 18.62
CA LEU A 49 -3.72 -13.35 17.28
C LEU A 49 -2.41 -12.58 17.06
N MET A 50 -1.83 -12.02 18.13
CA MET A 50 -0.54 -11.32 18.06
C MET A 50 0.65 -12.27 17.96
N GLU A 51 0.61 -13.42 18.66
CA GLU A 51 1.66 -14.44 18.54
C GLU A 51 1.74 -15.00 17.12
N ASP A 52 0.60 -15.22 16.46
CA ASP A 52 0.55 -15.68 15.08
C ASP A 52 1.08 -14.63 14.08
N PHE A 53 0.78 -13.34 14.30
CA PHE A 53 1.24 -12.25 13.45
C PHE A 53 2.78 -12.17 13.35
N HIS A 54 3.48 -12.24 14.47
CA HIS A 54 4.94 -12.24 14.48
C HIS A 54 5.55 -13.50 13.82
N HIS A 55 4.78 -14.57 13.69
CA HIS A 55 5.21 -15.79 13.05
C HIS A 55 5.55 -15.61 11.57
N ASN A 56 4.85 -14.73 10.85
CA ASN A 56 5.17 -14.42 9.46
C ASN A 56 6.58 -13.85 9.30
N PHE A 57 7.00 -12.97 10.22
CA PHE A 57 8.36 -12.45 10.25
C PHE A 57 9.39 -13.50 10.66
N HIS A 58 9.02 -14.42 11.57
CA HIS A 58 9.90 -15.55 11.92
C HIS A 58 10.15 -16.45 10.71
N LEU A 59 9.14 -16.77 9.92
CA LEU A 59 9.29 -17.55 8.69
C LEU A 59 10.24 -16.85 7.71
N PHE A 60 10.13 -15.52 7.58
CA PHE A 60 11.03 -14.73 6.75
C PHE A 60 12.49 -14.82 7.22
N PHE A 61 12.74 -14.74 8.53
CA PHE A 61 14.10 -14.84 9.08
C PHE A 61 14.67 -16.26 9.02
N ASP A 62 13.82 -17.29 9.17
CA ASP A 62 14.25 -18.69 9.08
C ASP A 62 14.81 -19.03 7.69
N GLU A 63 14.26 -18.45 6.61
CA GLU A 63 14.76 -18.62 5.25
C GLU A 63 16.17 -18.03 5.04
N PHE A 64 16.56 -17.01 5.80
CA PHE A 64 17.93 -16.49 5.83
C PHE A 64 18.84 -17.28 6.77
N GLY A 65 18.34 -18.32 7.44
CA GLY A 65 19.09 -19.08 8.44
C GLY A 65 19.46 -18.28 9.67
N LEU A 66 18.70 -17.24 10.00
CA LEU A 66 18.92 -16.38 11.15
C LEU A 66 18.39 -17.06 12.41
N GLN A 67 19.25 -17.22 13.43
CA GLN A 67 18.80 -17.77 14.70
C GLN A 67 17.94 -16.75 15.43
N GLN A 68 16.71 -17.14 15.71
CA GLN A 68 15.75 -16.30 16.43
C GLN A 68 16.18 -16.14 17.89
N GLN A 69 16.44 -14.92 18.30
CA GLN A 69 16.39 -14.59 19.71
C GLN A 69 14.95 -14.18 20.07
N ARG A 70 14.33 -14.95 20.97
CA ARG A 70 12.94 -14.75 21.44
C ARG A 70 12.76 -13.57 22.38
N SER A 71 13.69 -12.63 22.44
CA SER A 71 13.66 -11.48 23.35
C SER A 71 13.08 -10.23 22.65
N TYR A 72 12.22 -9.53 23.36
CA TYR A 72 11.91 -8.12 23.08
C TYR A 72 13.22 -7.32 23.16
N GLY A 73 13.84 -7.02 22.03
CA GLY A 73 15.11 -6.31 21.99
C GLY A 73 15.58 -6.07 20.57
N SER A 74 16.39 -5.06 20.37
CA SER A 74 16.96 -4.68 19.09
C SER A 74 18.36 -5.28 18.95
N GLU A 75 18.46 -6.53 18.57
CA GLU A 75 19.77 -7.07 18.17
C GLU A 75 19.86 -7.21 16.65
N PRO A 76 20.99 -6.77 16.03
CA PRO A 76 21.21 -7.00 14.63
C PRO A 76 21.43 -8.49 14.37
N MET A 77 20.66 -9.04 13.44
CA MET A 77 20.85 -10.39 12.92
C MET A 77 21.73 -10.30 11.69
N THR A 78 22.79 -11.09 11.62
CA THR A 78 23.72 -11.10 10.49
C THR A 78 23.38 -12.23 9.54
N VAL A 79 23.33 -11.93 8.24
CA VAL A 79 23.11 -12.93 7.17
C VAL A 79 24.24 -13.94 7.17
N GLN A 80 23.93 -15.21 6.91
CA GLN A 80 24.93 -16.27 6.82
C GLN A 80 25.95 -15.98 5.70
N PRO A 81 27.26 -16.07 5.98
CA PRO A 81 28.32 -15.75 5.01
C PRO A 81 28.27 -16.57 3.71
N GLN A 82 27.57 -17.73 3.72
CA GLN A 82 27.43 -18.61 2.56
C GLN A 82 26.46 -18.03 1.51
N ILE A 83 25.47 -17.26 1.93
CA ILE A 83 24.43 -16.70 1.04
C ILE A 83 24.65 -15.22 0.74
N GLY A 84 25.33 -14.50 1.65
CA GLY A 84 25.52 -13.07 1.48
C GLY A 84 26.19 -12.39 2.65
N SER A 85 26.04 -11.10 2.72
CA SER A 85 26.50 -10.23 3.81
C SER A 85 25.41 -9.21 4.16
N GLY A 86 25.55 -8.60 5.33
CA GLY A 86 24.62 -7.57 5.79
C GLY A 86 23.89 -7.93 7.06
N THR A 87 22.97 -7.08 7.44
CA THR A 87 22.27 -7.15 8.74
C THR A 87 20.78 -6.88 8.58
N LEU A 88 20.00 -7.55 9.43
CA LEU A 88 18.61 -7.23 9.68
C LEU A 88 18.46 -6.75 11.12
N HIS A 89 17.79 -5.62 11.31
CA HIS A 89 17.44 -5.11 12.64
C HIS A 89 15.94 -5.23 12.81
N ARG A 90 15.50 -6.15 13.67
CA ARG A 90 14.09 -6.29 14.05
C ARG A 90 13.83 -5.56 15.34
N LEU A 91 12.80 -4.73 15.36
CA LEU A 91 12.35 -3.95 16.52
C LEU A 91 10.87 -4.21 16.77
N ILE A 92 10.53 -4.57 18.02
CA ILE A 92 9.14 -4.80 18.44
C ILE A 92 8.86 -3.85 19.62
N PRO A 93 8.61 -2.55 19.36
CA PRO A 93 8.36 -1.57 20.44
C PRO A 93 7.04 -1.83 21.15
N ARG A 94 6.09 -2.46 20.47
CA ARG A 94 4.78 -2.88 20.97
C ARG A 94 4.40 -4.26 20.43
N PRO A 95 3.54 -5.02 21.12
CA PRO A 95 3.15 -6.37 20.68
C PRO A 95 2.41 -6.42 19.33
N ASP A 96 1.88 -5.31 18.83
CA ASP A 96 1.13 -5.20 17.60
C ASP A 96 1.89 -4.44 16.51
N LEU A 97 3.22 -4.33 16.63
CA LEU A 97 4.06 -3.58 15.70
C LEU A 97 5.38 -4.30 15.51
N ASP A 98 5.65 -4.73 14.28
CA ASP A 98 6.89 -5.38 13.88
C ASP A 98 7.61 -4.49 12.86
N ILE A 99 8.85 -4.14 13.12
CA ILE A 99 9.63 -3.21 12.31
C ILE A 99 10.94 -3.89 11.95
N VAL A 100 11.25 -3.94 10.66
CA VAL A 100 12.46 -4.58 10.15
C VAL A 100 13.21 -3.61 9.26
N PHE A 101 14.47 -3.35 9.61
CA PHE A 101 15.43 -2.67 8.74
C PHE A 101 16.29 -3.72 8.08
N GLU A 102 16.35 -3.70 6.77
CA GLU A 102 17.08 -4.62 5.93
C GLU A 102 18.28 -3.89 5.29
N ASP A 103 19.47 -4.43 5.44
CA ASP A 103 20.70 -3.99 4.75
C ASP A 103 21.47 -5.24 4.32
N LEU A 104 21.19 -5.71 3.11
CA LEU A 104 21.54 -7.04 2.63
C LEU A 104 22.27 -6.96 1.31
N THR A 105 23.22 -7.88 1.10
CA THR A 105 23.85 -8.12 -0.21
C THR A 105 24.05 -9.62 -0.38
N PHE A 106 23.39 -10.22 -1.37
CA PHE A 106 23.52 -11.63 -1.70
C PHE A 106 24.64 -11.86 -2.69
N HIS A 107 25.33 -13.01 -2.61
CA HIS A 107 26.42 -13.38 -3.53
C HIS A 107 25.94 -13.73 -4.94
N SER A 108 24.69 -14.16 -5.07
CA SER A 108 24.02 -14.48 -6.34
C SER A 108 22.55 -14.16 -6.21
N ASP A 109 21.81 -14.25 -7.29
CA ASP A 109 20.36 -14.13 -7.24
C ASP A 109 19.78 -15.11 -6.22
N PHE A 110 18.95 -14.61 -5.32
CA PHE A 110 18.41 -15.37 -4.19
C PHE A 110 16.89 -15.42 -4.28
N LEU A 111 16.36 -16.64 -4.40
CA LEU A 111 14.94 -16.92 -4.44
C LEU A 111 14.48 -17.42 -3.07
N MET A 112 13.54 -16.72 -2.45
CA MET A 112 13.05 -17.04 -1.13
C MET A 112 11.54 -17.33 -1.18
N PRO A 113 11.12 -18.59 -1.04
CA PRO A 113 9.71 -18.92 -0.90
C PRO A 113 9.24 -18.57 0.52
N LEU A 114 8.06 -17.98 0.63
CA LEU A 114 7.43 -17.66 1.91
C LEU A 114 5.97 -18.04 1.87
N THR A 115 5.52 -18.80 2.88
CA THR A 115 4.11 -19.11 3.06
C THR A 115 3.60 -18.41 4.32
N THR A 116 2.76 -17.39 4.13
CA THR A 116 2.13 -16.67 5.23
C THR A 116 0.94 -17.49 5.75
N LYS A 117 0.79 -17.54 7.07
CA LYS A 117 -0.29 -18.28 7.77
C LYS A 117 -1.25 -17.36 8.50
N THR A 118 -0.88 -16.11 8.66
CA THR A 118 -1.64 -15.14 9.45
C THR A 118 -1.86 -13.87 8.65
N PRO A 119 -3.09 -13.42 8.49
CA PRO A 119 -3.39 -12.20 7.78
C PRO A 119 -2.78 -10.97 8.46
N MET A 120 -2.18 -10.08 7.65
CA MET A 120 -1.50 -8.87 8.13
C MET A 120 -1.51 -7.74 7.11
N VAL A 121 -1.19 -6.54 7.56
CA VAL A 121 -0.89 -5.38 6.72
C VAL A 121 0.59 -5.04 6.89
N GLU A 122 1.28 -4.92 5.78
CA GLU A 122 2.71 -4.54 5.75
C GLU A 122 2.90 -3.29 4.91
N LEU A 123 3.64 -2.34 5.45
CA LEU A 123 4.12 -1.16 4.76
C LEU A 123 5.62 -1.34 4.52
N HIS A 124 6.01 -1.29 3.25
CA HIS A 124 7.38 -1.52 2.84
C HIS A 124 7.94 -0.32 2.07
N TYR A 125 9.12 0.14 2.46
CA TYR A 125 9.87 1.22 1.82
C TYR A 125 11.16 0.66 1.24
N CYS A 126 11.29 0.69 -0.10
CA CYS A 126 12.52 0.31 -0.78
C CYS A 126 13.44 1.54 -0.92
N MET A 127 14.59 1.53 -0.25
CA MET A 127 15.56 2.62 -0.26
C MET A 127 16.67 2.41 -1.29
N GLN A 128 17.14 1.16 -1.43
CA GLN A 128 18.21 0.79 -2.36
C GLN A 128 18.03 -0.63 -2.87
N GLY A 129 18.49 -0.90 -4.10
CA GLY A 129 18.38 -2.21 -4.73
C GLY A 129 16.99 -2.51 -5.26
N THR A 130 16.79 -3.71 -5.77
CA THR A 130 15.52 -4.16 -6.34
C THR A 130 15.17 -5.54 -5.80
N ARG A 131 13.88 -5.73 -5.46
CA ARG A 131 13.31 -7.02 -5.08
C ARG A 131 12.08 -7.27 -5.94
N VAL A 132 11.92 -8.49 -6.43
CA VAL A 132 10.71 -8.92 -7.13
C VAL A 132 9.88 -9.83 -6.23
N LEU A 133 8.61 -9.55 -6.13
CA LEU A 133 7.63 -10.39 -5.45
C LEU A 133 6.78 -11.14 -6.48
N HIS A 134 6.84 -12.45 -6.44
CA HIS A 134 6.01 -13.34 -7.26
C HIS A 134 4.83 -13.81 -6.43
N VAL A 135 3.60 -13.53 -6.90
CA VAL A 135 2.35 -13.98 -6.29
C VAL A 135 1.50 -14.60 -7.39
N GLU A 136 1.25 -15.91 -7.34
CA GLU A 136 0.55 -16.66 -8.38
C GLU A 136 1.20 -16.45 -9.77
N ARG A 137 0.51 -15.76 -10.68
CA ARG A 137 0.99 -15.45 -12.05
C ARG A 137 1.45 -14.00 -12.21
N ASN A 138 1.48 -13.23 -11.13
CA ASN A 138 1.84 -11.82 -11.16
C ASN A 138 3.21 -11.60 -10.56
N GLN A 139 3.93 -10.61 -11.10
CA GLN A 139 5.21 -10.14 -10.59
C GLN A 139 5.07 -8.66 -10.22
N TYR A 140 5.61 -8.30 -9.06
CA TYR A 140 5.63 -6.94 -8.55
C TYR A 140 7.06 -6.55 -8.23
N GLU A 141 7.57 -5.55 -8.90
CA GLU A 141 8.94 -5.07 -8.73
C GLU A 141 8.96 -3.95 -7.68
N PHE A 142 9.81 -4.08 -6.68
CA PHE A 142 10.07 -3.08 -5.64
C PHE A 142 11.40 -2.41 -5.95
N VAL A 143 11.34 -1.15 -6.36
CA VAL A 143 12.52 -0.38 -6.80
C VAL A 143 12.80 0.77 -5.84
N PRO A 144 14.04 1.31 -5.83
CA PRO A 144 14.41 2.42 -4.96
C PRO A 144 13.46 3.62 -5.09
N GLY A 145 13.11 4.20 -3.95
CA GLY A 145 12.17 5.32 -3.88
C GLY A 145 10.69 4.91 -3.93
N MET A 146 10.38 3.63 -3.76
CA MET A 146 9.02 3.10 -3.75
C MET A 146 8.53 2.80 -2.34
N CYS A 147 7.28 3.22 -2.07
CA CYS A 147 6.48 2.83 -0.92
C CYS A 147 5.42 1.83 -1.37
N VAL A 148 5.27 0.74 -0.64
CA VAL A 148 4.35 -0.36 -0.97
C VAL A 148 3.52 -0.70 0.25
N LEU A 149 2.20 -0.61 0.13
CA LEU A 149 1.26 -1.12 1.12
C LEU A 149 0.75 -2.48 0.66
N GLN A 150 0.97 -3.51 1.47
CA GLN A 150 0.60 -4.89 1.20
C GLN A 150 -0.49 -5.33 2.19
N LEU A 151 -1.58 -5.85 1.67
CA LEU A 151 -2.56 -6.61 2.43
C LEU A 151 -2.33 -8.08 2.11
N VAL A 152 -1.95 -8.83 3.12
CA VAL A 152 -1.57 -10.25 2.99
C VAL A 152 -2.56 -11.08 3.78
N ASP A 153 -3.13 -12.10 3.15
CA ASP A 153 -3.89 -13.19 3.78
C ASP A 153 -3.05 -14.46 3.77
N GLU A 154 -3.63 -15.60 4.09
CA GLU A 154 -2.95 -16.88 3.96
C GLU A 154 -2.60 -17.14 2.49
N GLY A 155 -1.34 -17.47 2.24
CA GLY A 155 -0.89 -17.75 0.88
C GLY A 155 0.62 -17.93 0.74
N SER A 156 1.03 -18.41 -0.43
CA SER A 156 2.44 -18.58 -0.78
C SER A 156 2.89 -17.49 -1.75
N VAL A 157 4.03 -16.90 -1.45
CA VAL A 157 4.71 -15.89 -2.27
C VAL A 157 6.17 -16.30 -2.45
N GLN A 158 6.85 -15.70 -3.41
CA GLN A 158 8.28 -15.88 -3.60
C GLN A 158 8.94 -14.53 -3.80
N PHE A 159 9.95 -14.26 -3.00
CA PHE A 159 10.80 -13.08 -3.18
C PHE A 159 12.03 -13.44 -4.00
N GLU A 160 12.41 -12.56 -4.90
CA GLU A 160 13.63 -12.66 -5.70
C GLU A 160 14.48 -11.42 -5.44
N PHE A 161 15.71 -11.64 -4.97
CA PHE A 161 16.70 -10.61 -4.72
C PHE A 161 17.82 -10.72 -5.76
N THR A 162 18.24 -9.60 -6.32
CA THR A 162 19.34 -9.56 -7.28
C THR A 162 20.68 -9.71 -6.57
N GLY A 163 21.49 -10.65 -7.00
CA GLY A 163 22.82 -10.88 -6.46
C GLY A 163 23.81 -9.76 -6.74
N ASN A 164 24.83 -9.64 -5.86
CA ASN A 164 25.90 -8.64 -5.94
C ASN A 164 25.41 -7.18 -5.98
N GLN A 165 24.19 -6.93 -5.51
CA GLN A 165 23.63 -5.60 -5.35
C GLN A 165 23.16 -5.39 -3.92
N PRO A 166 23.52 -4.26 -3.28
CA PRO A 166 23.01 -3.94 -1.96
C PRO A 166 21.50 -3.67 -2.03
N TYR A 167 20.77 -4.25 -1.09
CA TYR A 167 19.34 -4.05 -0.90
C TYR A 167 19.09 -3.44 0.47
N GLN A 168 18.47 -2.26 0.51
CA GLN A 168 18.11 -1.58 1.75
C GLN A 168 16.62 -1.27 1.78
N ALA A 169 15.95 -1.69 2.85
CA ALA A 169 14.53 -1.51 3.01
C ALA A 169 14.12 -1.32 4.48
N LEU A 170 12.93 -0.75 4.67
CA LEU A 170 12.22 -0.68 5.93
C LEU A 170 10.84 -1.33 5.74
N SER A 171 10.57 -2.38 6.51
CA SER A 171 9.26 -3.03 6.60
C SER A 171 8.60 -2.73 7.94
N ILE A 172 7.30 -2.42 7.93
CA ILE A 172 6.47 -2.16 9.10
C ILE A 172 5.23 -3.04 8.98
N GLY A 173 5.11 -4.03 9.85
CA GLY A 173 3.98 -4.95 9.90
C GLY A 173 3.06 -4.68 11.07
N ILE A 174 1.75 -4.79 10.83
CA ILE A 174 0.71 -4.72 11.84
C ILE A 174 -0.33 -5.83 11.64
N PRO A 175 -0.94 -6.37 12.70
CA PRO A 175 -2.04 -7.33 12.58
C PRO A 175 -3.31 -6.61 12.11
N ILE A 176 -4.26 -7.39 11.56
CA ILE A 176 -5.56 -6.87 11.10
C ILE A 176 -6.32 -6.12 12.21
N SER A 177 -6.22 -6.57 13.45
CA SER A 177 -6.88 -5.91 14.59
C SER A 177 -6.41 -4.47 14.77
N THR A 178 -5.10 -4.23 14.67
CA THR A 178 -4.50 -2.90 14.75
C THR A 178 -4.84 -2.07 13.52
N PHE A 179 -4.82 -2.68 12.32
CA PHE A 179 -5.29 -2.02 11.11
C PHE A 179 -6.75 -1.55 11.26
N HIS A 180 -7.67 -2.40 11.72
CA HIS A 180 -9.06 -2.02 11.93
C HIS A 180 -9.21 -0.92 13.00
N HIS A 181 -8.41 -0.97 14.07
CA HIS A 181 -8.40 0.08 15.08
C HIS A 181 -8.00 1.45 14.49
N TYR A 182 -6.99 1.48 13.61
CA TYR A 182 -6.59 2.71 12.92
C TYR A 182 -7.59 3.19 11.86
N MET A 183 -8.45 2.29 11.36
CA MET A 183 -9.48 2.61 10.37
C MET A 183 -10.82 3.04 11.01
N GLU A 184 -10.96 2.99 12.32
CA GLU A 184 -12.12 3.49 13.05
C GLU A 184 -12.11 5.02 13.07
N ASP A 185 -13.26 5.65 12.82
CA ASP A 185 -13.43 7.08 13.03
C ASP A 185 -13.68 7.41 14.51
N TYR A 186 -13.80 8.69 14.84
CA TYR A 186 -14.04 9.14 16.20
C TYR A 186 -15.37 8.61 16.79
N SER A 187 -16.31 8.20 15.96
CA SER A 187 -17.60 7.59 16.38
C SER A 187 -17.50 6.08 16.63
N GLY A 188 -16.37 5.46 16.33
CA GLY A 188 -16.16 4.01 16.41
C GLY A 188 -16.67 3.24 15.17
N ALA A 189 -17.12 3.93 14.12
CA ALA A 189 -17.48 3.31 12.85
C ALA A 189 -16.22 3.03 12.02
N ARG A 190 -16.15 1.84 11.38
CA ARG A 190 -15.05 1.52 10.48
C ARG A 190 -15.25 2.18 9.13
N ASN A 191 -14.33 3.03 8.75
CA ASN A 191 -14.33 3.66 7.42
C ASN A 191 -13.83 2.71 6.33
N THR A 192 -12.98 1.74 6.69
CA THR A 192 -12.34 0.83 5.75
C THR A 192 -12.16 -0.54 6.38
N ASP A 193 -12.59 -1.59 5.68
CA ASP A 193 -12.47 -2.99 6.12
C ASP A 193 -11.41 -3.72 5.30
N PHE A 194 -10.55 -4.50 5.98
CA PHE A 194 -9.48 -5.29 5.37
C PHE A 194 -10.00 -6.24 4.29
N SER A 195 -11.07 -7.00 4.59
CA SER A 195 -11.64 -7.96 3.65
C SER A 195 -12.21 -7.29 2.40
N SER A 196 -12.81 -6.11 2.56
CA SER A 196 -13.30 -5.29 1.43
C SER A 196 -12.16 -4.78 0.56
N LEU A 197 -11.05 -4.37 1.17
CA LEU A 197 -9.85 -3.95 0.44
C LEU A 197 -9.17 -5.11 -0.27
N LEU A 198 -9.04 -6.25 0.40
CA LEU A 198 -8.38 -7.44 -0.16
C LEU A 198 -9.21 -8.04 -1.30
N GLY A 199 -10.53 -8.02 -1.18
CA GLY A 199 -11.47 -8.66 -2.11
C GLY A 199 -11.41 -10.18 -1.96
N ARG A 200 -11.45 -10.90 -3.10
CA ARG A 200 -11.35 -12.39 -3.12
C ARG A 200 -9.93 -12.89 -3.43
N LYS A 201 -8.92 -12.08 -3.15
CA LYS A 201 -7.52 -12.41 -3.45
C LYS A 201 -6.77 -12.69 -2.15
N PRO A 202 -5.79 -13.60 -2.15
CA PRO A 202 -4.94 -13.85 -0.99
C PRO A 202 -3.96 -12.70 -0.73
N PHE A 203 -3.80 -11.79 -1.70
CA PHE A 203 -2.83 -10.71 -1.65
C PHE A 203 -3.30 -9.49 -2.45
N ARG A 204 -3.10 -8.31 -1.89
CA ARG A 204 -3.31 -7.04 -2.59
C ARG A 204 -2.20 -6.07 -2.27
N LEU A 205 -1.77 -5.34 -3.30
CA LEU A 205 -0.65 -4.44 -3.23
C LEU A 205 -1.00 -3.08 -3.84
N PHE A 206 -0.57 -2.01 -3.15
CA PHE A 206 -0.63 -0.63 -3.59
C PHE A 206 0.80 -0.09 -3.63
N GLN A 207 1.16 0.64 -4.68
CA GLN A 207 2.52 1.15 -4.87
C GLN A 207 2.50 2.63 -5.23
N GLU A 208 3.41 3.39 -4.60
CA GLU A 208 3.65 4.80 -4.87
C GLU A 208 5.11 5.16 -4.69
N SER A 209 5.49 6.36 -5.16
CA SER A 209 6.78 6.94 -4.79
C SER A 209 6.76 7.32 -3.31
N ILE A 210 7.90 7.17 -2.63
CA ILE A 210 8.07 7.65 -1.26
C ILE A 210 7.82 9.15 -1.24
N ASP A 211 6.93 9.58 -0.35
CA ASP A 211 6.71 11.01 -0.09
C ASP A 211 7.98 11.63 0.52
N PRO A 212 8.36 12.87 0.12
CA PRO A 212 9.56 13.55 0.66
C PRO A 212 9.59 13.66 2.19
N ALA A 213 8.44 13.86 2.85
CA ALA A 213 8.38 13.89 4.31
C ALA A 213 8.67 12.49 4.90
N ALA A 214 8.11 11.44 4.30
CA ALA A 214 8.39 10.06 4.70
C ALA A 214 9.88 9.70 4.50
N ASP A 215 10.53 10.14 3.41
CA ASP A 215 11.97 9.91 3.17
C ASP A 215 12.83 10.50 4.30
N VAL A 216 12.50 11.71 4.77
CA VAL A 216 13.19 12.34 5.92
C VAL A 216 13.07 11.50 7.19
N ILE A 217 11.86 11.00 7.47
CA ILE A 217 11.62 10.14 8.65
C ILE A 217 12.41 8.83 8.53
N ILE A 218 12.35 8.18 7.38
CA ILE A 218 13.05 6.90 7.14
C ILE A 218 14.57 7.06 7.33
N ARG A 219 15.19 8.11 6.77
CA ARG A 219 16.62 8.39 6.92
C ARG A 219 16.99 8.60 8.40
N ARG A 220 16.19 9.39 9.13
CA ARG A 220 16.39 9.60 10.56
C ARG A 220 16.32 8.29 11.34
N LEU A 221 15.30 7.46 11.07
CA LEU A 221 15.12 6.16 11.71
C LEU A 221 16.33 5.24 11.42
N THR A 222 16.75 5.12 10.17
CA THR A 222 17.89 4.27 9.77
C THR A 222 19.18 4.69 10.49
N GLN A 223 19.48 6.00 10.56
CA GLN A 223 20.65 6.52 11.27
C GLN A 223 20.58 6.23 12.78
N SER A 224 19.40 6.37 13.38
CA SER A 224 19.20 6.13 14.81
C SER A 224 19.33 4.66 15.18
N VAL A 225 18.85 3.75 14.32
CA VAL A 225 19.01 2.29 14.50
C VAL A 225 20.50 1.90 14.42
N GLN A 226 21.21 2.37 13.40
CA GLN A 226 22.63 2.09 13.21
C GLN A 226 23.51 2.61 14.39
N SER A 227 23.11 3.72 15.02
CA SER A 227 23.81 4.31 16.16
C SER A 227 23.41 3.71 17.51
N CYS A 228 22.47 2.77 17.57
CA CYS A 228 21.91 2.17 18.81
C CYS A 228 21.40 3.22 19.84
N ARG A 229 20.91 4.37 19.38
CA ARG A 229 20.47 5.49 20.24
C ARG A 229 18.97 5.73 20.24
N MET A 230 18.21 4.90 19.54
CA MET A 230 16.77 5.10 19.40
C MET A 230 16.01 4.78 20.68
N LYS A 231 15.09 5.66 21.05
CA LYS A 231 14.14 5.44 22.13
C LYS A 231 12.85 4.87 21.55
N ASN A 232 12.19 3.96 22.28
CA ASN A 232 10.94 3.35 21.83
C ASN A 232 9.87 4.38 21.44
N LEU A 233 9.72 5.45 22.20
CA LEU A 233 8.74 6.49 21.93
C LEU A 233 9.03 7.23 20.59
N GLU A 234 10.30 7.49 20.31
CA GLU A 234 10.71 8.12 19.04
C GLU A 234 10.47 7.19 17.86
N LEU A 235 10.77 5.90 18.02
CA LEU A 235 10.50 4.87 17.04
C LEU A 235 9.00 4.76 16.76
N GLU A 236 8.18 4.57 17.81
CA GLU A 236 6.74 4.43 17.69
C GLU A 236 6.09 5.63 17.02
N SER A 237 6.42 6.86 17.46
CA SER A 237 5.85 8.07 16.87
C SER A 237 6.18 8.22 15.40
N SER A 238 7.42 7.95 15.01
CA SER A 238 7.87 8.03 13.62
C SER A 238 7.21 6.97 12.73
N VAL A 239 7.07 5.75 13.23
CA VAL A 239 6.41 4.65 12.51
C VAL A 239 4.91 4.91 12.37
N LEU A 240 4.24 5.43 13.39
CA LEU A 240 2.83 5.82 13.30
C LEU A 240 2.62 6.95 12.28
N GLU A 241 3.55 7.90 12.19
CA GLU A 241 3.51 8.95 11.17
C GLU A 241 3.65 8.38 9.75
N LEU A 242 4.56 7.40 9.54
CA LEU A 242 4.71 6.69 8.27
C LEU A 242 3.45 5.90 7.89
N LEU A 243 2.86 5.16 8.84
CA LEU A 243 1.61 4.42 8.62
C LEU A 243 0.46 5.37 8.29
N TRP A 244 0.33 6.48 9.03
CA TRP A 244 -0.70 7.48 8.76
C TRP A 244 -0.56 8.09 7.36
N SER A 245 0.64 8.51 6.98
CA SER A 245 0.91 9.07 5.64
C SER A 245 0.56 8.07 4.54
N ALA A 246 0.94 6.80 4.69
CA ALA A 246 0.64 5.75 3.73
C ALA A 246 -0.87 5.47 3.65
N PHE A 247 -1.58 5.35 4.78
CA PHE A 247 -3.02 5.11 4.78
C PHE A 247 -3.79 6.29 4.19
N GLN A 248 -3.38 7.52 4.47
CA GLN A 248 -3.92 8.71 3.82
C GLN A 248 -3.79 8.59 2.30
N SER A 249 -2.59 8.31 1.80
CA SER A 249 -2.31 8.26 0.39
C SER A 249 -2.99 7.09 -0.32
N PHE A 250 -2.97 5.89 0.27
CA PHE A 250 -3.45 4.68 -0.39
C PHE A 250 -4.94 4.40 -0.21
N LEU A 251 -5.53 4.80 0.93
CA LEU A 251 -6.85 4.33 1.35
C LEU A 251 -7.89 5.44 1.49
N PHE A 252 -7.52 6.64 1.94
CA PHE A 252 -8.48 7.69 2.27
C PHE A 252 -8.57 8.78 1.22
N GLU A 253 -7.48 9.13 0.57
CA GLU A 253 -7.57 10.09 -0.49
C GLU A 253 -8.16 9.42 -1.73
N PRO A 254 -9.36 9.81 -2.19
CA PRO A 254 -9.65 9.63 -3.60
C PRO A 254 -8.55 10.40 -4.30
N LYS A 255 -7.62 9.70 -4.96
CA LYS A 255 -6.51 10.33 -5.66
C LYS A 255 -7.04 11.28 -6.73
N LEU A 256 -7.41 12.49 -6.31
CA LEU A 256 -7.20 13.65 -7.13
C LEU A 256 -5.67 13.76 -7.21
N LEU A 257 -5.09 13.11 -8.20
CA LEU A 257 -3.69 13.31 -8.52
C LEU A 257 -3.51 14.82 -8.65
N ARG A 258 -2.89 15.46 -7.66
CA ARG A 258 -2.48 16.86 -7.82
C ARG A 258 -1.36 16.86 -8.85
N LEU A 259 -1.76 16.74 -10.11
CA LEU A 259 -0.84 16.85 -11.23
C LEU A 259 -0.20 18.24 -11.18
N SER A 260 1.09 18.28 -10.88
CA SER A 260 1.85 19.52 -11.02
C SER A 260 1.82 19.97 -12.48
N THR A 261 2.09 21.23 -12.74
CA THR A 261 2.22 21.72 -14.12
C THR A 261 3.25 20.91 -14.91
N MET A 262 4.33 20.51 -14.25
CA MET A 262 5.36 19.65 -14.84
C MET A 262 4.82 18.24 -15.16
N ASP A 263 4.01 17.64 -14.28
CA ASP A 263 3.38 16.33 -14.54
C ASP A 263 2.43 16.40 -15.73
N LYS A 264 1.62 17.45 -15.82
CA LYS A 264 0.74 17.68 -16.96
C LYS A 264 1.52 17.77 -18.27
N GLN A 265 2.64 18.49 -18.29
CA GLN A 265 3.53 18.55 -19.45
C GLN A 265 4.11 17.18 -19.81
N LYS A 266 4.56 16.39 -18.82
CA LYS A 266 5.05 15.02 -19.02
C LYS A 266 3.97 14.11 -19.59
N LEU A 267 2.73 14.20 -19.09
CA LEU A 267 1.59 13.43 -19.62
C LEU A 267 1.19 13.86 -21.04
N GLN A 268 1.29 15.14 -21.35
CA GLN A 268 1.13 15.62 -22.73
C GLN A 268 2.23 15.04 -23.63
N ARG A 269 3.48 14.98 -23.16
CA ARG A 269 4.56 14.33 -23.87
C ARG A 269 4.30 12.83 -24.10
N ALA A 270 3.74 12.14 -23.10
CA ALA A 270 3.32 10.73 -23.24
C ALA A 270 2.29 10.56 -24.37
N ARG A 271 1.29 11.42 -24.42
CA ARG A 271 0.28 11.45 -25.48
C ARG A 271 0.95 11.62 -26.87
N ASP A 272 1.86 12.58 -26.99
CA ASP A 272 2.51 12.88 -28.27
C ASP A 272 3.34 11.68 -28.74
N ILE A 273 4.10 11.03 -27.87
CA ILE A 273 4.84 9.79 -28.16
C ILE A 273 3.91 8.69 -28.65
N LEU A 274 2.74 8.50 -28.01
CA LEU A 274 1.76 7.49 -28.41
C LEU A 274 1.19 7.78 -29.81
N LEU A 275 0.95 9.04 -30.14
CA LEU A 275 0.44 9.43 -31.46
C LEU A 275 1.51 9.31 -32.56
N GLU A 276 2.75 9.72 -32.25
CA GLU A 276 3.91 9.56 -33.13
C GLU A 276 4.20 8.09 -33.43
N ARG A 277 4.13 7.22 -32.43
CA ARG A 277 4.42 5.79 -32.52
C ARG A 277 3.16 4.93 -32.53
N MET A 278 2.09 5.42 -33.10
CA MET A 278 0.76 4.82 -33.02
C MET A 278 0.73 3.35 -33.48
N ALA A 279 1.49 2.97 -34.51
CA ALA A 279 1.56 1.60 -35.00
C ALA A 279 2.32 0.68 -34.03
N ASN A 280 3.46 1.16 -33.49
CA ASN A 280 4.32 0.44 -32.57
C ASN A 280 4.54 1.27 -31.31
N PRO A 281 3.55 1.34 -30.40
CA PRO A 281 3.66 2.13 -29.18
C PRO A 281 4.62 1.48 -28.20
N PRO A 282 5.30 2.27 -27.37
CA PRO A 282 6.06 1.73 -26.24
C PRO A 282 5.11 1.07 -25.22
N SER A 283 5.63 0.13 -24.46
CA SER A 283 4.96 -0.41 -23.26
C SER A 283 4.74 0.69 -22.22
N LEU A 284 3.86 0.45 -21.23
CA LEU A 284 3.63 1.42 -20.15
C LEU A 284 4.91 1.74 -19.38
N ILE A 285 5.73 0.72 -19.11
CA ILE A 285 7.01 0.87 -18.39
C ILE A 285 7.99 1.71 -19.22
N GLU A 286 8.12 1.45 -20.51
CA GLU A 286 8.98 2.25 -21.39
C GLU A 286 8.48 3.68 -21.51
N LEU A 287 7.16 3.86 -21.67
CA LEU A 287 6.55 5.19 -21.76
C LEU A 287 6.78 6.00 -20.50
N SER A 288 6.58 5.38 -19.32
CA SER A 288 6.80 6.04 -18.03
C SER A 288 8.26 6.47 -17.84
N ARG A 289 9.23 5.62 -18.24
CA ARG A 289 10.65 5.95 -18.23
C ARG A 289 10.99 7.09 -19.18
N MET A 290 10.44 7.08 -20.40
CA MET A 290 10.67 8.13 -21.42
C MET A 290 10.22 9.52 -20.95
N ILE A 291 9.18 9.59 -20.14
CA ILE A 291 8.63 10.87 -19.66
C ILE A 291 9.06 11.21 -18.23
N GLY A 292 9.78 10.30 -17.53
CA GLY A 292 10.22 10.48 -16.16
C GLY A 292 9.07 10.57 -15.16
N LEU A 293 8.06 9.71 -15.31
CA LEU A 293 7.00 9.46 -14.33
C LEU A 293 7.04 7.98 -13.94
N ASN A 294 6.54 7.65 -12.74
CA ASN A 294 6.28 6.26 -12.43
C ASN A 294 5.00 5.77 -13.15
N ASP A 295 4.89 4.45 -13.31
CA ASP A 295 3.79 3.78 -14.01
C ASP A 295 2.40 4.14 -13.45
N ASN A 296 2.27 4.22 -12.12
CA ASN A 296 1.03 4.57 -11.46
C ASN A 296 0.62 6.02 -11.75
N LYS A 297 1.56 6.96 -11.65
CA LYS A 297 1.31 8.38 -11.93
C LYS A 297 0.98 8.60 -13.41
N LEU A 298 1.61 7.84 -14.31
CA LEU A 298 1.24 7.83 -15.72
C LEU A 298 -0.20 7.33 -15.92
N LYS A 299 -0.58 6.17 -15.39
CA LYS A 299 -1.93 5.59 -15.54
C LYS A 299 -3.02 6.50 -14.99
N MET A 300 -2.84 6.95 -13.74
CA MET A 300 -3.85 7.77 -13.07
C MET A 300 -3.94 9.17 -13.68
N GLY A 301 -2.80 9.81 -13.92
CA GLY A 301 -2.75 11.15 -14.52
C GLY A 301 -3.26 11.17 -15.94
N PHE A 302 -3.03 10.11 -16.69
CA PHE A 302 -3.58 9.99 -18.05
C PHE A 302 -5.10 9.87 -18.03
N LYS A 303 -5.65 9.06 -17.10
CA LYS A 303 -7.09 8.94 -16.91
C LYS A 303 -7.73 10.25 -16.44
N GLU A 304 -7.05 11.02 -15.59
CA GLU A 304 -7.52 12.32 -15.13
C GLU A 304 -7.54 13.37 -16.27
N LEU A 305 -6.47 13.45 -17.06
CA LEU A 305 -6.37 14.45 -18.12
C LEU A 305 -7.20 14.11 -19.38
N TYR A 306 -7.32 12.83 -19.72
CA TYR A 306 -7.92 12.39 -20.99
C TYR A 306 -9.18 11.53 -20.82
N GLY A 307 -9.64 11.30 -19.57
CA GLY A 307 -10.87 10.56 -19.26
C GLY A 307 -10.79 9.04 -19.49
N THR A 308 -9.67 8.52 -19.98
CA THR A 308 -9.51 7.11 -20.35
C THR A 308 -8.10 6.60 -20.03
N THR A 309 -7.87 5.28 -20.12
CA THR A 309 -6.55 4.69 -19.93
C THR A 309 -5.61 5.04 -21.10
N VAL A 310 -4.29 4.92 -20.90
CA VAL A 310 -3.26 5.18 -21.91
C VAL A 310 -3.55 4.43 -23.23
N PHE A 311 -3.80 3.13 -23.14
CA PHE A 311 -4.12 2.32 -24.33
C PHE A 311 -5.57 2.45 -24.79
N GLY A 312 -6.50 2.83 -23.93
CA GLY A 312 -7.85 3.22 -24.31
C GLY A 312 -7.84 4.45 -25.23
N TYR A 313 -7.07 5.47 -24.85
CA TYR A 313 -6.86 6.67 -25.66
C TYR A 313 -6.21 6.34 -27.01
N LEU A 314 -5.17 5.51 -27.01
CA LEU A 314 -4.51 5.08 -28.25
C LEU A 314 -5.47 4.34 -29.18
N ARG A 315 -6.30 3.42 -28.62
CA ARG A 315 -7.32 2.70 -29.38
C ARG A 315 -8.31 3.66 -30.05
N GLU A 316 -8.78 4.66 -29.32
CA GLU A 316 -9.68 5.68 -29.88
C GLU A 316 -9.02 6.46 -31.01
N LYS A 317 -7.80 6.92 -30.85
CA LYS A 317 -7.06 7.67 -31.85
C LYS A 317 -6.71 6.83 -33.08
N ARG A 318 -6.43 5.54 -32.92
CA ARG A 318 -6.27 4.58 -34.01
C ARG A 318 -7.54 4.48 -34.85
N LEU A 319 -8.70 4.35 -34.23
CA LEU A 319 -9.98 4.24 -34.91
C LEU A 319 -10.36 5.55 -35.60
N GLU A 320 -10.10 6.71 -35.01
CA GLU A 320 -10.30 8.02 -35.64
C GLU A 320 -9.43 8.17 -36.89
N LYS A 321 -8.15 7.84 -36.82
CA LYS A 321 -7.24 7.87 -37.95
C LYS A 321 -7.68 6.88 -39.05
N ALA A 322 -8.10 5.67 -38.67
CA ALA A 322 -8.61 4.67 -39.61
C ALA A 322 -9.87 5.15 -40.31
N PHE A 323 -10.78 5.82 -39.64
CA PHE A 323 -11.97 6.40 -40.25
C PHE A 323 -11.63 7.40 -41.34
N LEU A 324 -10.68 8.30 -41.09
CA LEU A 324 -10.21 9.28 -42.08
C LEU A 324 -9.56 8.60 -43.29
N LEU A 325 -8.67 7.61 -43.07
CA LEU A 325 -8.01 6.88 -44.14
C LEU A 325 -8.98 6.12 -45.03
N LEU A 326 -10.00 5.49 -44.42
CA LEU A 326 -11.04 4.78 -45.18
C LEU A 326 -11.94 5.73 -45.99
N GLN A 327 -12.21 6.93 -45.49
CA GLN A 327 -12.95 7.96 -46.23
C GLN A 327 -12.17 8.52 -47.40
N GLN A 328 -10.85 8.63 -47.32
CA GLN A 328 -9.96 9.03 -48.42
C GLN A 328 -9.97 8.00 -49.55
N GLY A 329 -10.14 6.72 -49.20
CA GLY A 329 -10.30 5.65 -50.21
C GLY A 329 -8.99 5.06 -50.72
N ASP A 330 -7.84 5.61 -50.36
CA ASP A 330 -6.51 5.21 -50.88
C ASP A 330 -6.06 3.84 -50.38
N LEU A 331 -6.50 3.45 -49.18
CA LEU A 331 -6.14 2.18 -48.54
C LEU A 331 -7.34 1.24 -48.43
N ASN A 332 -7.08 -0.06 -48.55
CA ASN A 332 -8.10 -1.06 -48.24
C ASN A 332 -8.20 -1.28 -46.70
N VAL A 333 -9.22 -2.03 -46.25
CA VAL A 333 -9.49 -2.26 -44.83
C VAL A 333 -8.30 -2.93 -44.12
N MET A 334 -7.64 -3.88 -44.79
CA MET A 334 -6.48 -4.58 -44.24
C MET A 334 -5.28 -3.64 -44.10
N GLU A 335 -4.96 -2.90 -45.15
CA GLU A 335 -3.89 -1.89 -45.18
C GLU A 335 -4.12 -0.81 -44.12
N THR A 336 -5.36 -0.31 -44.00
CA THR A 336 -5.75 0.66 -42.97
C THR A 336 -5.52 0.10 -41.58
N SER A 337 -5.95 -1.16 -41.33
CA SER A 337 -5.78 -1.78 -40.00
C SER A 337 -4.31 -1.87 -39.59
N LEU A 338 -3.44 -2.29 -40.49
CA LEU A 338 -2.00 -2.37 -40.27
C LEU A 338 -1.37 -0.98 -40.06
N THR A 339 -1.76 0.00 -40.89
CA THR A 339 -1.26 1.38 -40.81
C THR A 339 -1.53 2.03 -39.45
N VAL A 340 -2.68 1.74 -38.85
CA VAL A 340 -3.03 2.28 -37.51
C VAL A 340 -2.56 1.39 -36.37
N GLY A 341 -1.91 0.26 -36.65
CA GLY A 341 -1.24 -0.58 -35.66
C GLY A 341 -2.08 -1.72 -35.06
N TYR A 342 -3.09 -2.21 -35.80
CA TYR A 342 -3.75 -3.47 -35.49
C TYR A 342 -3.04 -4.63 -36.20
N SER A 343 -2.59 -5.61 -35.43
CA SER A 343 -2.00 -6.85 -35.98
C SER A 343 -3.05 -7.82 -36.52
N ASN A 344 -4.32 -7.69 -36.09
CA ASN A 344 -5.43 -8.54 -36.50
C ASN A 344 -6.57 -7.68 -37.12
N PRO A 345 -6.83 -7.81 -38.43
CA PRO A 345 -7.91 -7.08 -39.11
C PRO A 345 -9.33 -7.40 -38.60
N SER A 346 -9.54 -8.60 -38.06
CA SER A 346 -10.85 -8.96 -37.45
C SER A 346 -11.13 -8.18 -36.19
N SER A 347 -10.14 -8.08 -35.29
CA SER A 347 -10.23 -7.27 -34.07
C SER A 347 -10.36 -5.77 -34.39
N PHE A 348 -9.73 -5.31 -35.46
CA PHE A 348 -9.91 -3.95 -35.97
C PHE A 348 -11.35 -3.72 -36.40
N SER A 349 -11.90 -4.61 -37.26
CA SER A 349 -13.24 -4.48 -37.79
C SER A 349 -14.33 -4.51 -36.73
N GLU A 350 -14.14 -5.34 -35.71
CA GLU A 350 -15.01 -5.39 -34.55
C GLU A 350 -14.97 -4.07 -33.74
N ALA A 351 -13.77 -3.62 -33.37
CA ALA A 351 -13.57 -2.36 -32.66
C ALA A 351 -14.10 -1.14 -33.41
N PHE A 352 -13.96 -1.15 -34.76
CA PHE A 352 -14.45 -0.10 -35.63
C PHE A 352 -15.98 -0.08 -35.69
N ARG A 353 -16.61 -1.24 -35.85
CA ARG A 353 -18.06 -1.38 -35.84
C ARG A 353 -18.67 -0.97 -34.48
N ASP A 354 -18.02 -1.38 -33.37
CA ASP A 354 -18.47 -1.01 -32.04
C ASP A 354 -18.46 0.51 -31.83
N LYS A 355 -17.46 1.22 -32.36
CA LYS A 355 -17.35 2.67 -32.27
C LYS A 355 -18.26 3.43 -33.23
N TYR A 356 -18.39 3.01 -34.46
CA TYR A 356 -19.04 3.77 -35.52
C TYR A 356 -20.38 3.17 -36.00
N GLY A 357 -20.76 2.00 -35.50
CA GLY A 357 -22.02 1.33 -35.89
C GLY A 357 -22.02 0.70 -37.28
N VAL A 358 -20.92 0.85 -38.07
CA VAL A 358 -20.79 0.35 -39.42
C VAL A 358 -19.50 -0.41 -39.65
N ASN A 359 -19.50 -1.37 -40.57
CA ASN A 359 -18.29 -2.07 -40.92
C ASN A 359 -17.33 -1.15 -41.69
N PRO A 360 -15.99 -1.26 -41.47
CA PRO A 360 -15.01 -0.39 -42.13
C PRO A 360 -15.07 -0.44 -43.66
N GLY A 361 -15.43 -1.57 -44.25
CA GLY A 361 -15.59 -1.71 -45.72
C GLY A 361 -16.71 -0.86 -46.30
N HIS A 362 -17.72 -0.46 -45.53
CA HIS A 362 -18.82 0.38 -46.02
C HIS A 362 -18.43 1.86 -46.19
N LEU A 363 -17.34 2.30 -45.51
CA LEU A 363 -16.87 3.69 -45.58
C LEU A 363 -15.94 3.94 -46.78
N ARG A 364 -15.41 2.89 -47.38
CA ARG A 364 -14.55 3.03 -48.53
C ARG A 364 -15.37 3.58 -49.71
N ARG A 365 -15.09 4.81 -50.18
CA ARG A 365 -15.66 5.32 -51.42
C ARG A 365 -15.23 4.37 -52.54
N ARG A 366 -16.20 3.86 -53.31
CA ARG A 366 -15.92 3.20 -54.57
C ARG A 366 -15.32 4.25 -55.48
N SER A 367 -14.00 4.16 -55.76
CA SER A 367 -13.41 4.89 -56.87
C SER A 367 -14.06 4.31 -58.10
N PHE A 368 -14.85 5.10 -58.78
CA PHE A 368 -15.34 4.80 -60.12
C PHE A 368 -14.27 5.16 -61.13
#